data_0367b8e0227f71d937fb62d8d7d90b7c
#
_entry.id   0367b8e0227f71d937fb62d8d7d90b7c
#
_cell.length_a   1.000
_cell.length_b   1.000
_cell.length_c   1.000
_cell.angle_alpha   90.00
_cell.angle_beta   90.00
_cell.angle_gamma   90.00
#
_symmetry.space_group_name_H-M   'P 1'
#
loop_
_entity.id
_entity.type
_entity.pdbx_description
1 polymer ?
#
loop_
_entity_poly.entity_id
_entity_poly.type
_entity_poly.pdbx_seq_one_letter_code
_entity_poly.pdbx_strand_id
1 'polypeptide(L)'
;MPLTLQWVKDLQFVAEDDKGHGIVVESRKDGMSAGFTPMQLILLAAAGCMAMDVVSILQKKKLDVKGFRVLMDGKRAEEHPKRFTEMNFVYEVKGEIPRAAVDEAIKLSKEKYCSVSATIQQGVEMNIESRVVS
;
A
#
# COMPACT_ATOMS: atom_id res chain seq x y z
N MET A 1 -3.25 -12.94 16.87
CA MET A 1 -2.23 -13.16 15.81
C MET A 1 -0.87 -12.85 16.39
N PRO A 2 -0.02 -13.86 16.50
CA PRO A 2 1.27 -13.62 17.11
C PRO A 2 2.23 -12.95 16.11
N LEU A 3 2.36 -11.66 16.26
CA LEU A 3 3.40 -10.89 15.62
C LEU A 3 4.39 -10.47 16.68
N THR A 4 5.67 -10.52 16.37
CA THR A 4 6.72 -10.03 17.24
C THR A 4 7.52 -8.94 16.52
N LEU A 5 7.98 -7.97 17.28
CA LEU A 5 8.89 -6.94 16.80
C LEU A 5 10.09 -6.96 17.72
N GLN A 6 11.24 -7.37 17.19
CA GLN A 6 12.45 -7.58 17.96
C GLN A 6 13.52 -6.56 17.59
N TRP A 7 14.07 -5.91 18.59
CA TRP A 7 15.15 -4.95 18.40
C TRP A 7 16.44 -5.65 18.00
N VAL A 8 17.16 -5.08 17.04
CA VAL A 8 18.45 -5.57 16.59
C VAL A 8 19.57 -4.65 17.05
N LYS A 9 19.52 -3.40 16.62
CA LYS A 9 20.49 -2.35 16.98
C LYS A 9 19.89 -0.99 16.62
N ASP A 10 20.39 0.08 17.20
CA ASP A 10 19.95 1.46 16.88
C ASP A 10 18.42 1.55 16.77
N LEU A 11 17.88 1.95 15.63
CA LEU A 11 16.44 1.96 15.34
C LEU A 11 16.07 0.91 14.30
N GLN A 12 16.74 -0.23 14.37
CA GLN A 12 16.48 -1.37 13.49
C GLN A 12 15.80 -2.50 14.26
N PHE A 13 14.71 -3.00 13.69
CA PHE A 13 13.91 -4.07 14.25
C PHE A 13 13.63 -5.12 13.18
N VAL A 14 13.38 -6.35 13.61
CA VAL A 14 12.88 -7.41 12.76
C VAL A 14 11.48 -7.78 13.22
N ALA A 15 10.54 -7.75 12.29
CA ALA A 15 9.16 -8.17 12.54
C ALA A 15 8.98 -9.58 11.97
N GLU A 16 8.33 -10.45 12.73
CA GLU A 16 8.07 -11.83 12.35
C GLU A 16 6.68 -12.27 12.76
N ASP A 17 6.12 -13.22 12.01
CA ASP A 17 4.92 -13.95 12.41
C ASP A 17 5.28 -15.38 12.82
N ASP A 18 4.29 -16.18 13.14
CA ASP A 18 4.48 -17.58 13.55
C ASP A 18 4.58 -18.55 12.35
N LYS A 19 4.61 -18.03 11.12
CA LYS A 19 4.66 -18.82 9.88
C LYS A 19 5.95 -18.65 9.10
N GLY A 20 6.93 -17.97 9.69
CA GLY A 20 8.22 -17.75 9.03
C GLY A 20 8.29 -16.54 8.12
N HIS A 21 7.28 -15.67 8.14
CA HIS A 21 7.36 -14.39 7.41
C HIS A 21 8.10 -13.37 8.25
N GLY A 22 8.97 -12.59 7.60
CA GLY A 22 9.73 -11.57 8.30
C GLY A 22 10.07 -10.38 7.42
N ILE A 23 10.19 -9.22 8.05
CA ILE A 23 10.65 -7.98 7.40
C ILE A 23 11.54 -7.21 8.36
N VAL A 24 12.40 -6.36 7.79
CA VAL A 24 13.19 -5.39 8.55
C VAL A 24 12.44 -4.06 8.57
N VAL A 25 12.28 -3.50 9.76
CA VAL A 25 11.70 -2.17 9.99
C VAL A 25 12.81 -1.30 10.57
N GLU A 26 13.13 -0.21 9.90
CA GLU A 26 14.25 0.61 10.32
C GLU A 26 14.04 2.08 9.95
N SER A 27 14.55 2.98 10.80
CA SER A 27 14.60 4.40 10.48
C SER A 27 16.02 4.91 10.73
N ARG A 28 16.67 5.41 9.67
CA ARG A 28 18.01 6.02 9.76
C ARG A 28 17.98 7.44 9.21
N LYS A 29 18.69 8.33 9.89
CA LYS A 29 18.78 9.74 9.47
C LYS A 29 19.46 9.90 8.11
N ASP A 30 20.39 9.00 7.77
CA ASP A 30 21.11 9.04 6.49
C ASP A 30 20.30 8.43 5.33
N GLY A 31 19.10 7.89 5.60
CA GLY A 31 18.25 7.27 4.58
C GLY A 31 18.74 5.90 4.10
N MET A 32 19.78 5.35 4.73
CA MET A 32 20.41 4.07 4.32
C MET A 32 19.85 2.89 5.12
N SER A 33 18.56 2.90 5.40
CA SER A 33 17.89 1.82 6.13
C SER A 33 17.91 0.51 5.36
N ALA A 34 18.05 -0.61 6.07
CA ALA A 34 17.97 -1.94 5.48
C ALA A 34 16.53 -2.37 5.18
N GLY A 35 15.54 -1.69 5.74
CA GLY A 35 14.13 -2.00 5.55
C GLY A 35 13.29 -0.75 5.46
N PHE A 36 11.97 -0.96 5.47
CA PHE A 36 11.00 0.14 5.39
C PHE A 36 10.80 0.79 6.76
N THR A 37 10.51 2.10 6.74
CA THR A 37 10.09 2.81 7.94
C THR A 37 8.63 2.48 8.26
N PRO A 38 8.19 2.68 9.51
CA PRO A 38 6.78 2.47 9.88
C PRO A 38 5.80 3.27 9.00
N MET A 39 6.13 4.51 8.65
CA MET A 39 5.25 5.32 7.80
C MET A 39 5.16 4.78 6.38
N GLN A 40 6.28 4.25 5.84
CA GLN A 40 6.25 3.56 4.53
C GLN A 40 5.37 2.32 4.58
N LEU A 41 5.38 1.57 5.68
CA LEU A 41 4.55 0.38 5.83
C LEU A 41 3.07 0.69 5.80
N ILE A 42 2.65 1.86 6.29
CA ILE A 42 1.25 2.30 6.18
C ILE A 42 0.86 2.49 4.72
N LEU A 43 1.70 3.16 3.93
CA LEU A 43 1.46 3.34 2.49
C LEU A 43 1.40 2.00 1.77
N LEU A 44 2.35 1.11 2.07
CA LEU A 44 2.41 -0.22 1.46
C LEU A 44 1.19 -1.06 1.82
N ALA A 45 0.73 -0.98 3.07
CA ALA A 45 -0.45 -1.70 3.51
C ALA A 45 -1.69 -1.26 2.73
N ALA A 46 -1.89 0.06 2.60
CA ALA A 46 -3.02 0.60 1.84
C ALA A 46 -2.95 0.21 0.36
N ALA A 47 -1.79 0.41 -0.26
CA ALA A 47 -1.58 0.09 -1.67
C ALA A 47 -1.77 -1.41 -1.94
N GLY A 48 -1.19 -2.25 -1.11
CA GLY A 48 -1.26 -3.71 -1.27
C GLY A 48 -2.65 -4.26 -1.09
N CYS A 49 -3.37 -3.78 -0.09
CA CYS A 49 -4.76 -4.21 0.16
C CYS A 49 -5.65 -3.92 -1.05
N MET A 50 -5.60 -2.69 -1.54
CA MET A 50 -6.36 -2.31 -2.73
C MET A 50 -5.88 -3.02 -3.99
N ALA A 51 -4.58 -3.21 -4.15
CA ALA A 51 -4.02 -3.92 -5.31
C ALA A 51 -4.55 -5.36 -5.40
N MET A 52 -4.59 -6.06 -4.28
CA MET A 52 -5.13 -7.41 -4.23
C MET A 52 -6.60 -7.46 -4.66
N ASP A 53 -7.40 -6.49 -4.19
CA ASP A 53 -8.80 -6.37 -4.58
C ASP A 53 -8.94 -6.11 -6.09
N VAL A 54 -8.18 -5.14 -6.61
CA VAL A 54 -8.25 -4.75 -8.02
C VAL A 54 -7.88 -5.93 -8.93
N VAL A 55 -6.76 -6.60 -8.65
CA VAL A 55 -6.36 -7.77 -9.45
C VAL A 55 -7.42 -8.86 -9.38
N SER A 56 -7.93 -9.15 -8.18
CA SER A 56 -8.97 -10.16 -7.99
C SER A 56 -10.24 -9.85 -8.80
N ILE A 57 -10.68 -8.61 -8.77
CA ILE A 57 -11.88 -8.17 -9.50
C ILE A 57 -11.65 -8.28 -11.01
N LEU A 58 -10.50 -7.83 -11.52
CA LEU A 58 -10.19 -7.91 -12.94
C LEU A 58 -10.10 -9.36 -13.41
N GLN A 59 -9.53 -10.25 -12.60
CA GLN A 59 -9.47 -11.69 -12.92
C GLN A 59 -10.85 -12.32 -12.96
N LYS A 60 -11.73 -11.96 -12.04
CA LYS A 60 -13.13 -12.45 -12.04
C LYS A 60 -13.90 -12.00 -13.29
N LYS A 61 -13.54 -10.85 -13.84
CA LYS A 61 -14.09 -10.37 -15.11
C LYS A 61 -13.42 -11.02 -16.32
N LYS A 62 -12.50 -11.96 -16.09
CA LYS A 62 -11.74 -12.67 -17.11
C LYS A 62 -10.90 -11.74 -17.99
N LEU A 63 -10.44 -10.64 -17.42
CA LEU A 63 -9.51 -9.73 -18.08
C LEU A 63 -8.08 -10.20 -17.83
N ASP A 64 -7.26 -10.18 -18.88
CA ASP A 64 -5.90 -10.70 -18.82
C ASP A 64 -4.91 -9.62 -18.38
N VAL A 65 -4.62 -9.60 -17.09
CA VAL A 65 -3.66 -8.67 -16.51
C VAL A 65 -2.24 -9.16 -16.84
N LYS A 66 -1.52 -8.41 -17.66
CA LYS A 66 -0.14 -8.74 -18.07
C LYS A 66 0.90 -8.24 -17.06
N GLY A 67 0.60 -7.18 -16.36
CA GLY A 67 1.46 -6.61 -15.33
C GLY A 67 0.70 -5.63 -14.47
N PHE A 68 1.24 -5.36 -13.30
CA PHE A 68 0.57 -4.49 -12.33
C PHE A 68 1.61 -3.89 -11.40
N ARG A 69 1.57 -2.58 -11.21
CA ARG A 69 2.39 -1.93 -10.19
C ARG A 69 1.67 -0.73 -9.62
N VAL A 70 2.04 -0.35 -8.42
CA VAL A 70 1.50 0.82 -7.74
C VAL A 70 2.64 1.76 -7.41
N LEU A 71 2.50 3.01 -7.81
CA LEU A 71 3.39 4.09 -7.41
C LEU A 71 2.69 4.86 -6.31
N MET A 72 3.40 5.17 -5.24
CA MET A 72 2.76 5.78 -4.07
C MET A 72 3.66 6.78 -3.37
N ASP A 73 3.06 7.82 -2.81
CA ASP A 73 3.71 8.73 -1.89
C ASP A 73 2.69 9.29 -0.91
N GLY A 74 3.15 10.06 0.05
CA GLY A 74 2.29 10.70 1.03
C GLY A 74 2.84 12.05 1.47
N LYS A 75 1.94 12.91 1.90
CA LYS A 75 2.28 14.18 2.54
C LYS A 75 1.99 14.04 4.03
N ARG A 76 2.92 14.52 4.83
CA ARG A 76 2.84 14.47 6.28
C ARG A 76 2.60 15.86 6.86
N ALA A 77 1.94 15.92 8.01
CA ALA A 77 1.80 17.17 8.76
C ALA A 77 3.18 17.71 9.16
N GLU A 78 3.34 19.01 9.17
CA GLU A 78 4.62 19.66 9.53
C GLU A 78 4.92 19.53 11.01
N GLU A 79 3.89 19.51 11.85
CA GLU A 79 4.03 19.42 13.30
C GLU A 79 3.84 17.99 13.80
N HIS A 80 4.48 17.63 14.89
CA HIS A 80 4.31 16.35 15.56
C HIS A 80 2.88 16.17 16.08
N PRO A 81 2.31 14.98 16.04
CA PRO A 81 2.88 13.78 15.42
C PRO A 81 2.72 13.81 13.90
N LYS A 82 3.75 13.85 13.14
CA LYS A 82 3.78 14.03 11.69
C LYS A 82 3.01 12.92 10.94
N ARG A 83 1.69 12.89 11.14
CA ARG A 83 0.77 11.91 10.51
C ARG A 83 0.63 12.18 9.01
N PHE A 84 0.21 11.21 8.26
CA PHE A 84 -0.18 11.46 6.88
C PHE A 84 -1.45 12.31 6.85
N THR A 85 -1.41 13.36 6.03
CA THR A 85 -2.58 14.18 5.71
C THR A 85 -3.12 13.84 4.34
N GLU A 86 -2.26 13.29 3.47
CA GLU A 86 -2.60 12.92 2.11
C GLU A 86 -1.80 11.67 1.72
N MET A 87 -2.44 10.77 1.01
CA MET A 87 -1.81 9.59 0.41
C MET A 87 -2.18 9.55 -1.06
N ASN A 88 -1.19 9.38 -1.93
CA ASN A 88 -1.37 9.37 -3.38
C ASN A 88 -0.95 8.03 -3.94
N PHE A 89 -1.81 7.43 -4.76
CA PHE A 89 -1.57 6.14 -5.38
C PHE A 89 -1.85 6.21 -6.87
N VAL A 90 -0.95 5.64 -7.66
CA VAL A 90 -1.16 5.44 -9.10
C VAL A 90 -1.14 3.95 -9.36
N TYR A 91 -2.26 3.40 -9.77
CA TYR A 91 -2.43 2.00 -10.13
C TYR A 91 -2.22 1.85 -11.62
N GLU A 92 -1.07 1.27 -11.98
CA GLU A 92 -0.69 1.08 -13.38
C GLU A 92 -0.90 -0.37 -13.77
N VAL A 93 -1.81 -0.60 -14.71
CA VAL A 93 -2.18 -1.94 -15.17
C VAL A 93 -1.69 -2.11 -16.60
N LYS A 94 -0.98 -3.19 -16.86
CA LYS A 94 -0.50 -3.54 -18.19
C LYS A 94 -1.41 -4.59 -18.80
N GLY A 95 -1.79 -4.37 -20.07
CA GLY A 95 -2.64 -5.27 -20.83
C GLY A 95 -3.76 -4.54 -21.57
N GLU A 96 -4.54 -5.28 -22.32
CA GLU A 96 -5.70 -4.75 -23.04
C GLU A 96 -6.91 -4.76 -22.09
N ILE A 97 -6.91 -3.82 -21.15
CA ILE A 97 -7.91 -3.75 -20.10
C ILE A 97 -8.60 -2.39 -20.19
N PRO A 98 -9.94 -2.36 -20.26
CA PRO A 98 -10.67 -1.09 -20.27
C PRO A 98 -10.37 -0.30 -19.00
N ARG A 99 -10.00 0.95 -19.14
CA ARG A 99 -9.75 1.82 -17.98
C ARG A 99 -10.96 1.88 -17.06
N ALA A 100 -12.15 1.87 -17.62
CA ALA A 100 -13.39 1.87 -16.84
C ALA A 100 -13.47 0.67 -15.89
N ALA A 101 -12.98 -0.51 -16.32
CA ALA A 101 -12.94 -1.70 -15.47
C ALA A 101 -11.96 -1.52 -14.30
N VAL A 102 -10.81 -0.90 -14.55
CA VAL A 102 -9.83 -0.59 -13.50
C VAL A 102 -10.42 0.41 -12.51
N ASP A 103 -11.02 1.49 -12.99
CA ASP A 103 -11.60 2.52 -12.14
C ASP A 103 -12.74 1.96 -11.28
N GLU A 104 -13.59 1.10 -11.85
CA GLU A 104 -14.65 0.43 -11.10
C GLU A 104 -14.07 -0.47 -10.00
N ALA A 105 -13.03 -1.24 -10.31
CA ALA A 105 -12.38 -2.12 -9.36
C ALA A 105 -11.76 -1.33 -8.20
N ILE A 106 -11.11 -0.21 -8.49
CA ILE A 106 -10.55 0.69 -7.47
C ILE A 106 -11.66 1.24 -6.58
N LYS A 107 -12.75 1.71 -7.19
CA LYS A 107 -13.89 2.25 -6.45
C LYS A 107 -14.49 1.20 -5.52
N LEU A 108 -14.71 -0.01 -5.99
CA LEU A 108 -15.24 -1.10 -5.18
C LEU A 108 -14.31 -1.45 -4.03
N SER A 109 -12.99 -1.50 -4.28
CA SER A 109 -12.01 -1.76 -3.23
C SER A 109 -12.08 -0.69 -2.15
N LYS A 110 -12.01 0.57 -2.54
CA LYS A 110 -11.99 1.70 -1.59
C LYS A 110 -13.28 1.78 -0.77
N GLU A 111 -14.43 1.63 -1.42
CA GLU A 111 -15.73 1.82 -0.76
C GLU A 111 -16.23 0.60 0.01
N LYS A 112 -15.81 -0.60 -0.39
CA LYS A 112 -16.45 -1.81 0.11
C LYS A 112 -15.51 -2.86 0.68
N TYR A 113 -14.35 -3.08 0.08
CA TYR A 113 -13.53 -4.24 0.40
C TYR A 113 -12.23 -3.98 1.13
N CYS A 114 -11.59 -2.83 0.94
CA CYS A 114 -10.28 -2.57 1.53
C CYS A 114 -10.40 -2.25 3.02
N SER A 115 -10.09 -3.24 3.85
CA SER A 115 -10.12 -3.07 5.31
C SER A 115 -9.07 -2.08 5.81
N VAL A 116 -7.91 -2.03 5.15
CA VAL A 116 -6.84 -1.09 5.53
C VAL A 116 -7.27 0.34 5.29
N SER A 117 -7.80 0.66 4.08
CA SER A 117 -8.24 2.02 3.80
C SER A 117 -9.41 2.42 4.70
N ALA A 118 -10.33 1.51 4.98
CA ALA A 118 -11.41 1.76 5.93
C ALA A 118 -10.90 2.10 7.34
N THR A 119 -9.79 1.47 7.73
CA THR A 119 -9.18 1.69 9.04
C THR A 119 -8.49 3.05 9.14
N ILE A 120 -7.81 3.47 8.07
CA ILE A 120 -6.93 4.65 8.11
C ILE A 120 -7.51 5.90 7.45
N GLN A 121 -8.61 5.81 6.71
CA GLN A 121 -9.11 6.93 5.88
C GLN A 121 -9.57 8.16 6.66
N GLN A 122 -9.90 8.02 7.93
CA GLN A 122 -10.32 9.17 8.74
C GLN A 122 -9.13 10.08 9.00
N GLY A 123 -9.23 11.33 8.53
CA GLY A 123 -8.19 12.32 8.68
C GLY A 123 -7.06 12.21 7.63
N VAL A 124 -7.21 11.34 6.64
CA VAL A 124 -6.25 11.21 5.54
C VAL A 124 -6.98 11.36 4.21
N GLU A 125 -6.50 12.27 3.36
CA GLU A 125 -6.98 12.38 1.99
C GLU A 125 -6.29 11.33 1.13
N MET A 126 -7.06 10.45 0.49
CA MET A 126 -6.55 9.40 -0.39
C MET A 126 -6.88 9.72 -1.85
N ASN A 127 -5.85 9.97 -2.64
CA ASN A 127 -5.98 10.26 -4.07
C ASN A 127 -5.47 9.06 -4.86
N ILE A 128 -6.34 8.50 -5.70
CA ILE A 128 -6.06 7.26 -6.41
C ILE A 128 -6.25 7.50 -7.91
N GLU A 129 -5.19 7.25 -8.66
CA GLU A 129 -5.19 7.36 -10.12
C GLU A 129 -4.99 5.98 -10.73
N SER A 130 -5.63 5.74 -11.86
CA SER A 130 -5.42 4.52 -12.64
C SER A 130 -4.68 4.84 -13.94
N ARG A 131 -3.86 3.91 -14.40
CA ARG A 131 -3.20 3.94 -15.71
C ARG A 131 -3.25 2.56 -16.33
N VAL A 132 -3.58 2.50 -17.60
CA VAL A 132 -3.50 1.26 -18.36
C VAL A 132 -2.38 1.43 -19.39
N VAL A 133 -1.42 0.50 -19.40
CA VAL A 133 -0.29 0.52 -20.33
C VAL A 133 -0.25 -0.78 -21.13
N SER A 134 0.31 -0.73 -22.33
CA SER A 134 0.39 -1.88 -23.22
C SER A 134 1.74 -2.62 -23.17
#